data_c1d48e8eca1fb65cf56ab3ce7b2e537e
#
_entry.id   c1d48e8eca1fb65cf56ab3ce7b2e537e
#
_cell.length_a   1.000
_cell.length_b   1.000
_cell.length_c   1.000
_cell.angle_alpha   90.00
_cell.angle_beta   90.00
_cell.angle_gamma   90.00
#
_symmetry.space_group_name_H-M   'P 1'
#
loop_
_entity.id
_entity.type
_entity.pdbx_description
1 polymer ?
#
loop_
_entity_poly.entity_id
_entity_poly.type
_entity_poly.pdbx_seq_one_letter_code
_entity_poly.pdbx_strand_id
1 'polypeptide(L)'
;TMIAFLPPSSAITRLIERLHRRYLDVIRYELSQLRIDDINAVQALLLMNVQASEVSIRELVDRGYYIGSNVTYNVRHLVETGYLDQERSERDRRSVRIRATEKGTTLCASLVEMESRHAGALNAEDESVDSAWSLLRGLERVWSDDIQFG
;
A
#
# COMPACT_ATOMS: atom_id res chain seq x y z
N THR A 1 -19.63 32.34 2.37
CA THR A 1 -18.62 31.84 3.21
C THR A 1 -17.48 31.20 2.43
N MET A 2 -16.28 31.44 2.90
CA MET A 2 -15.01 31.13 2.19
C MET A 2 -14.85 29.65 1.80
N ILE A 3 -15.52 28.75 2.49
CA ILE A 3 -15.45 27.31 2.24
C ILE A 3 -15.99 26.92 0.86
N ALA A 4 -16.93 27.72 0.32
CA ALA A 4 -17.55 27.47 -0.96
C ALA A 4 -16.61 27.65 -2.16
N PHE A 5 -15.41 28.21 -1.95
CA PHE A 5 -14.47 28.50 -3.03
C PHE A 5 -13.35 27.49 -3.17
N LEU A 6 -13.35 26.43 -2.35
CA LEU A 6 -12.38 25.36 -2.58
C LEU A 6 -12.74 24.62 -3.87
N PRO A 7 -11.80 24.49 -4.80
CA PRO A 7 -12.09 23.73 -6.02
C PRO A 7 -12.45 22.28 -5.69
N PRO A 8 -13.30 21.62 -6.48
CA PRO A 8 -13.64 20.21 -6.26
C PRO A 8 -12.43 19.30 -6.12
N SER A 9 -11.35 19.61 -6.82
CA SER A 9 -10.08 18.89 -6.70
C SER A 9 -9.49 18.95 -5.29
N SER A 10 -9.66 20.05 -4.56
CA SER A 10 -9.19 20.15 -3.17
C SER A 10 -10.00 19.25 -2.24
N ALA A 11 -11.30 19.12 -2.48
CA ALA A 11 -12.16 18.19 -1.71
C ALA A 11 -11.72 16.76 -1.94
N ILE A 12 -11.36 16.40 -3.17
CA ILE A 12 -10.84 15.07 -3.51
C ILE A 12 -9.51 14.81 -2.77
N THR A 13 -8.60 15.78 -2.78
CA THR A 13 -7.31 15.67 -2.08
C THR A 13 -7.51 15.41 -0.58
N ARG A 14 -8.42 16.16 0.05
CA ARG A 14 -8.74 15.95 1.48
C ARG A 14 -9.35 14.58 1.73
N LEU A 15 -10.19 14.10 0.81
CA LEU A 15 -10.77 12.76 0.91
C LEU A 15 -9.71 11.68 0.80
N ILE A 16 -8.77 11.82 -0.13
CA ILE A 16 -7.65 10.88 -0.29
C ILE A 16 -6.89 10.74 1.03
N GLU A 17 -6.58 11.86 1.69
CA GLU A 17 -5.90 11.85 2.98
C GLU A 17 -6.69 11.08 4.04
N ARG A 18 -8.00 11.34 4.13
CA ARG A 18 -8.85 10.60 5.08
C ARG A 18 -8.95 9.12 4.74
N LEU A 19 -9.06 8.79 3.45
CA LEU A 19 -9.13 7.40 2.99
C LEU A 19 -7.89 6.62 3.36
N HIS A 20 -6.71 7.23 3.26
CA HIS A 20 -5.48 6.57 3.65
C HIS A 20 -5.53 6.16 5.14
N ARG A 21 -5.92 7.08 6.01
CA ARG A 21 -6.06 6.78 7.44
C ARG A 21 -7.13 5.74 7.71
N ARG A 22 -8.30 5.85 7.06
CA ARG A 22 -9.38 4.87 7.21
C ARG A 22 -8.98 3.49 6.72
N TYR A 23 -8.21 3.43 5.64
CA TYR A 23 -7.73 2.15 5.12
C TYR A 23 -6.81 1.46 6.13
N LEU A 24 -5.92 2.20 6.76
CA LEU A 24 -5.08 1.65 7.82
C LEU A 24 -5.91 1.16 9.02
N ASP A 25 -6.96 1.90 9.39
CA ASP A 25 -7.87 1.48 10.46
C ASP A 25 -8.59 0.18 10.09
N VAL A 26 -9.02 0.06 8.84
CA VAL A 26 -9.69 -1.15 8.34
C VAL A 26 -8.74 -2.35 8.38
N ILE A 27 -7.49 -2.17 7.93
CA ILE A 27 -6.48 -3.23 8.02
C ILE A 27 -6.23 -3.62 9.48
N ARG A 28 -6.12 -2.65 10.36
CA ARG A 28 -5.92 -2.89 11.80
C ARG A 28 -7.06 -3.71 12.38
N TYR A 29 -8.29 -3.37 12.01
CA TYR A 29 -9.47 -4.11 12.44
C TYR A 29 -9.43 -5.56 11.92
N GLU A 30 -9.10 -5.76 10.65
CA GLU A 30 -9.03 -7.09 10.06
C GLU A 30 -7.93 -7.95 10.70
N LEU A 31 -6.76 -7.37 10.96
CA LEU A 31 -5.70 -8.08 11.69
C LEU A 31 -6.18 -8.53 13.07
N SER A 32 -6.94 -7.67 13.76
CA SER A 32 -7.55 -8.01 15.04
C SER A 32 -8.51 -9.20 14.91
N GLN A 33 -9.36 -9.21 13.90
CA GLN A 33 -10.29 -10.31 13.63
C GLN A 33 -9.56 -11.62 13.35
N LEU A 34 -8.43 -11.53 12.66
CA LEU A 34 -7.58 -12.69 12.35
C LEU A 34 -6.67 -13.09 13.51
N ARG A 35 -6.72 -12.36 14.63
CA ARG A 35 -5.88 -12.57 15.81
C ARG A 35 -4.40 -12.48 15.51
N ILE A 36 -4.04 -11.56 14.61
CA ILE A 36 -2.65 -11.26 14.25
C ILE A 36 -2.23 -10.03 15.03
N ASP A 37 -1.22 -10.18 15.89
CA ASP A 37 -0.71 -9.13 16.75
C ASP A 37 0.81 -8.92 16.62
N ASP A 38 1.46 -9.69 15.77
CA ASP A 38 2.91 -9.64 15.57
C ASP A 38 3.35 -8.65 14.48
N ILE A 39 2.42 -8.08 13.73
CA ILE A 39 2.67 -7.00 12.76
C ILE A 39 1.58 -5.94 12.87
N ASN A 40 1.89 -4.74 12.38
CA ASN A 40 0.94 -3.63 12.38
C ASN A 40 0.34 -3.42 10.97
N ALA A 41 -0.60 -2.48 10.85
CA ALA A 41 -1.29 -2.20 9.60
C ALA A 41 -0.35 -1.71 8.49
N VAL A 42 0.64 -0.89 8.83
CA VAL A 42 1.62 -0.39 7.86
C VAL A 42 2.45 -1.55 7.30
N GLN A 43 2.86 -2.49 8.16
CA GLN A 43 3.61 -3.66 7.76
C GLN A 43 2.76 -4.61 6.90
N ALA A 44 1.49 -4.78 7.24
CA ALA A 44 0.57 -5.57 6.43
C ALA A 44 0.38 -4.95 5.04
N LEU A 45 0.25 -3.63 4.95
CA LEU A 45 0.14 -2.92 3.66
C LEU A 45 1.43 -3.10 2.84
N LEU A 46 2.59 -2.99 3.47
CA LEU A 46 3.87 -3.24 2.80
C LEU A 46 3.94 -4.66 2.25
N LEU A 47 3.51 -5.64 3.03
CA LEU A 47 3.45 -7.03 2.60
C LEU A 47 2.57 -7.21 1.37
N MET A 48 1.39 -6.57 1.33
CA MET A 48 0.50 -6.61 0.16
C MET A 48 1.18 -6.05 -1.08
N ASN A 49 1.92 -4.95 -0.94
CA ASN A 49 2.64 -4.34 -2.05
C ASN A 49 3.79 -5.22 -2.55
N VAL A 50 4.46 -5.93 -1.67
CA VAL A 50 5.53 -6.88 -2.03
C VAL A 50 4.96 -8.10 -2.74
N GLN A 51 3.84 -8.62 -2.29
CA GLN A 51 3.25 -9.81 -2.89
C GLN A 51 2.83 -9.61 -4.34
N ALA A 52 2.42 -8.39 -4.70
CA ALA A 52 1.99 -8.09 -6.06
C ALA A 52 3.11 -8.33 -7.09
N SER A 53 4.37 -8.23 -6.66
CA SER A 53 5.53 -8.54 -7.49
C SER A 53 6.76 -8.74 -6.61
N GLU A 54 7.61 -9.67 -7.00
CA GLU A 54 8.91 -9.83 -6.33
C GLU A 54 9.75 -8.57 -6.56
N VAL A 55 10.12 -7.89 -5.49
CA VAL A 55 10.80 -6.60 -5.57
C VAL A 55 11.99 -6.54 -4.64
N SER A 56 12.91 -5.60 -4.91
CA SER A 56 13.99 -5.24 -3.99
C SER A 56 13.51 -4.12 -3.06
N ILE A 57 14.18 -3.97 -1.92
CA ILE A 57 13.93 -2.85 -1.00
C ILE A 57 14.10 -1.53 -1.73
N ARG A 58 15.14 -1.43 -2.58
CA ARG A 58 15.41 -0.24 -3.37
C ARG A 58 14.25 0.12 -4.30
N GLU A 59 13.65 -0.88 -4.94
CA GLU A 59 12.49 -0.64 -5.81
C GLU A 59 11.30 -0.08 -5.05
N LEU A 60 11.06 -0.54 -3.82
CA LEU A 60 9.99 -0.01 -2.98
C LEU A 60 10.20 1.46 -2.65
N VAL A 61 11.44 1.84 -2.32
CA VAL A 61 11.80 3.24 -2.05
C VAL A 61 11.70 4.08 -3.32
N ASP A 62 12.23 3.58 -4.43
CA ASP A 62 12.26 4.29 -5.71
C ASP A 62 10.85 4.53 -6.28
N ARG A 63 9.92 3.61 -6.01
CA ARG A 63 8.51 3.79 -6.38
C ARG A 63 7.79 4.85 -5.53
N GLY A 64 8.47 5.39 -4.52
CA GLY A 64 7.93 6.45 -3.68
C GLY A 64 6.89 5.99 -2.67
N TYR A 65 6.77 4.69 -2.44
CA TYR A 65 5.79 4.16 -1.48
C TYR A 65 6.18 4.42 -0.03
N TYR A 66 7.49 4.49 0.26
CA TYR A 66 7.98 4.50 1.63
C TYR A 66 9.27 5.31 1.75
N ILE A 67 9.53 5.80 2.96
CA ILE A 67 10.83 6.38 3.33
C ILE A 67 11.80 5.23 3.59
N GLY A 68 13.02 5.30 3.02
CA GLY A 68 13.98 4.20 3.02
C GLY A 68 14.26 3.56 4.38
N SER A 69 14.46 4.37 5.43
CA SER A 69 14.71 3.86 6.78
C SER A 69 13.53 3.06 7.33
N ASN A 70 12.31 3.53 7.08
CA ASN A 70 11.09 2.85 7.52
C ASN A 70 10.88 1.55 6.78
N VAL A 71 11.19 1.51 5.47
CA VAL A 71 11.10 0.29 4.68
C VAL A 71 12.05 -0.78 5.23
N THR A 72 13.31 -0.41 5.48
CA THR A 72 14.31 -1.35 5.99
C THR A 72 13.88 -1.96 7.32
N TYR A 73 13.41 -1.13 8.24
CA TYR A 73 12.92 -1.59 9.55
C TYR A 73 11.72 -2.53 9.39
N ASN A 74 10.73 -2.13 8.60
CA ASN A 74 9.50 -2.89 8.43
C ASN A 74 9.72 -4.20 7.69
N VAL A 75 10.60 -4.22 6.68
CA VAL A 75 10.98 -5.46 5.98
C VAL A 75 11.66 -6.41 6.94
N ARG A 76 12.60 -5.91 7.76
CA ARG A 76 13.29 -6.73 8.74
C ARG A 76 12.30 -7.37 9.71
N HIS A 77 11.36 -6.60 10.22
CA HIS A 77 10.35 -7.10 11.14
C HIS A 77 9.47 -8.17 10.47
N LEU A 78 9.06 -7.96 9.23
CA LEU A 78 8.28 -8.94 8.47
C LEU A 78 9.07 -10.23 8.19
N VAL A 79 10.38 -10.13 7.99
CA VAL A 79 11.24 -11.31 7.86
C VAL A 79 11.34 -12.06 9.20
N GLU A 80 11.57 -11.33 10.28
CA GLU A 80 11.70 -11.93 11.63
C GLU A 80 10.40 -12.61 12.07
N THR A 81 9.26 -12.08 11.68
CA THR A 81 7.94 -12.65 12.02
C THR A 81 7.47 -13.70 11.01
N GLY A 82 8.24 -13.95 9.95
CA GLY A 82 8.01 -15.04 9.01
C GLY A 82 7.06 -14.74 7.85
N TYR A 83 6.72 -13.47 7.61
CA TYR A 83 5.85 -13.08 6.51
C TYR A 83 6.60 -12.84 5.21
N LEU A 84 7.87 -12.48 5.28
CA LEU A 84 8.74 -12.24 4.13
C LEU A 84 10.02 -13.08 4.24
N ASP A 85 10.55 -13.42 3.07
CA ASP A 85 11.92 -13.98 2.92
C ASP A 85 12.78 -12.95 2.19
N GLN A 86 14.03 -12.91 2.55
CA GLN A 86 15.05 -12.15 1.85
C GLN A 86 15.98 -13.11 1.12
N GLU A 87 16.35 -12.73 -0.11
CA GLU A 87 17.30 -13.47 -0.90
C GLU A 87 18.27 -12.50 -1.55
N ARG A 88 19.58 -12.71 -1.35
CA ARG A 88 20.59 -11.95 -2.06
C ARG A 88 20.73 -12.47 -3.48
N SER A 89 20.79 -11.54 -4.44
CA SER A 89 21.07 -11.90 -5.82
C SER A 89 22.51 -12.44 -5.94
N GLU A 90 22.69 -13.58 -6.60
CA GLU A 90 24.01 -14.12 -6.90
C GLU A 90 24.81 -13.23 -7.85
N ARG A 91 24.08 -12.48 -8.71
CA ARG A 91 24.69 -11.58 -9.70
C ARG A 91 25.08 -10.24 -9.12
N ASP A 92 24.35 -9.76 -8.13
CA ASP A 92 24.59 -8.49 -7.48
C ASP A 92 24.35 -8.62 -5.99
N ARG A 93 25.44 -8.78 -5.23
CA ARG A 93 25.38 -8.93 -3.78
C ARG A 93 24.84 -7.71 -3.04
N ARG A 94 24.69 -6.57 -3.75
CA ARG A 94 24.11 -5.34 -3.21
C ARG A 94 22.59 -5.34 -3.31
N SER A 95 22.03 -6.19 -4.16
CA SER A 95 20.60 -6.26 -4.38
C SER A 95 20.01 -7.37 -3.51
N VAL A 96 19.08 -6.99 -2.63
CA VAL A 96 18.33 -7.93 -1.80
C VAL A 96 16.91 -7.97 -2.33
N ARG A 97 16.49 -9.13 -2.80
CA ARG A 97 15.11 -9.37 -3.22
C ARG A 97 14.30 -9.88 -2.04
N ILE A 98 13.06 -9.44 -1.98
CA ILE A 98 12.11 -9.85 -0.95
C ILE A 98 10.88 -10.43 -1.61
N ARG A 99 10.32 -11.44 -0.98
CA ARG A 99 9.08 -12.08 -1.44
C ARG A 99 8.29 -12.61 -0.26
N ALA A 100 6.97 -12.76 -0.47
CA ALA A 100 6.09 -13.28 0.56
C ALA A 100 6.32 -14.77 0.77
N THR A 101 6.32 -15.19 2.03
CA THR A 101 6.30 -16.60 2.42
C THR A 101 4.87 -17.15 2.28
N GLU A 102 4.68 -18.43 2.56
CA GLU A 102 3.34 -19.01 2.64
C GLU A 102 2.49 -18.30 3.69
N LYS A 103 3.06 -17.99 4.85
CA LYS A 103 2.39 -17.23 5.90
C LYS A 103 1.97 -15.84 5.40
N GLY A 104 2.87 -15.16 4.70
CA GLY A 104 2.59 -13.85 4.10
C GLY A 104 1.53 -13.92 3.02
N THR A 105 1.60 -14.90 2.14
CA THR A 105 0.62 -15.11 1.08
C THR A 105 -0.78 -15.39 1.63
N THR A 106 -0.85 -16.18 2.70
CA THR A 106 -2.12 -16.50 3.37
C THR A 106 -2.77 -15.23 3.95
N LEU A 107 -1.98 -14.39 4.61
CA LEU A 107 -2.49 -13.12 5.13
C LEU A 107 -2.96 -12.21 4.00
N CYS A 108 -2.17 -12.08 2.94
CA CYS A 108 -2.55 -11.24 1.80
C CYS A 108 -3.85 -11.71 1.16
N ALA A 109 -4.08 -13.02 1.06
CA ALA A 109 -5.34 -13.56 0.55
C ALA A 109 -6.53 -13.11 1.41
N SER A 110 -6.39 -13.11 2.73
CA SER A 110 -7.43 -12.62 3.64
C SER A 110 -7.70 -11.14 3.47
N LEU A 111 -6.65 -10.34 3.26
CA LEU A 111 -6.79 -8.89 3.07
C LEU A 111 -7.42 -8.56 1.70
N VAL A 112 -7.09 -9.31 0.67
CA VAL A 112 -7.72 -9.17 -0.65
C VAL A 112 -9.20 -9.55 -0.58
N GLU A 113 -9.55 -10.58 0.16
CA GLU A 113 -10.95 -10.96 0.38
C GLU A 113 -11.71 -9.83 1.11
N MET A 114 -11.09 -9.21 2.10
CA MET A 114 -11.64 -8.03 2.78
C MET A 114 -11.92 -6.91 1.77
N GLU A 115 -10.97 -6.61 0.89
CA GLU A 115 -11.15 -5.59 -0.15
C GLU A 115 -12.30 -5.94 -1.09
N SER A 116 -12.44 -7.22 -1.44
CA SER A 116 -13.54 -7.70 -2.29
C SER A 116 -14.90 -7.49 -1.63
N ARG A 117 -14.99 -7.73 -0.31
CA ARG A 117 -16.23 -7.46 0.45
C ARG A 117 -16.58 -5.98 0.40
N HIS A 118 -15.59 -5.10 0.57
CA HIS A 118 -15.80 -3.65 0.54
C HIS A 118 -16.22 -3.18 -0.85
N ALA A 119 -15.59 -3.70 -1.89
CA ALA A 119 -15.95 -3.38 -3.26
C ALA A 119 -17.39 -3.79 -3.57
N GLY A 120 -17.81 -4.97 -3.09
CA GLY A 120 -19.19 -5.43 -3.21
C GLY A 120 -20.19 -4.54 -2.48
N ALA A 121 -19.84 -4.09 -1.28
CA ALA A 121 -20.68 -3.18 -0.50
C ALA A 121 -20.81 -1.81 -1.16
N LEU A 122 -19.75 -1.35 -1.82
CA LEU A 122 -19.79 -0.08 -2.55
C LEU A 122 -20.73 -0.14 -3.76
N ASN A 123 -20.80 -1.29 -4.43
CA ASN A 123 -21.70 -1.53 -5.56
C ASN A 123 -21.57 -0.47 -6.66
N ALA A 124 -20.33 -0.07 -6.97
CA ALA A 124 -20.06 0.93 -7.99
C ALA A 124 -20.05 0.31 -9.39
N GLU A 125 -20.55 1.07 -10.38
CA GLU A 125 -20.47 0.67 -11.77
C GLU A 125 -19.02 0.71 -12.27
N ASP A 126 -18.66 -0.18 -13.20
CA ASP A 126 -17.30 -0.29 -13.75
C ASP A 126 -16.81 1.03 -14.36
N GLU A 127 -17.68 1.76 -15.05
CA GLU A 127 -17.34 3.07 -15.63
C GLU A 127 -16.94 4.10 -14.56
N SER A 128 -17.64 4.08 -13.42
CA SER A 128 -17.32 4.97 -12.30
C SER A 128 -15.96 4.62 -11.70
N VAL A 129 -15.67 3.34 -11.56
CA VAL A 129 -14.39 2.86 -11.04
C VAL A 129 -13.26 3.26 -12.00
N ASP A 130 -13.43 3.05 -13.30
CA ASP A 130 -12.44 3.40 -14.32
C ASP A 130 -12.17 4.91 -14.37
N SER A 131 -13.21 5.72 -14.27
CA SER A 131 -13.10 7.18 -14.24
C SER A 131 -12.35 7.65 -13.01
N ALA A 132 -12.67 7.10 -11.84
CA ALA A 132 -11.97 7.42 -10.59
C ALA A 132 -10.51 7.02 -10.66
N TRP A 133 -10.22 5.83 -11.18
CA TRP A 133 -8.85 5.36 -11.37
C TRP A 133 -8.04 6.31 -12.26
N SER A 134 -8.59 6.68 -13.41
CA SER A 134 -7.92 7.58 -14.36
C SER A 134 -7.63 8.95 -13.74
N LEU A 135 -8.60 9.51 -13.02
CA LEU A 135 -8.44 10.79 -12.33
C LEU A 135 -7.32 10.72 -11.29
N LEU A 136 -7.34 9.69 -10.44
CA LEU A 136 -6.37 9.54 -9.36
C LEU A 136 -4.97 9.24 -9.90
N ARG A 137 -4.86 8.46 -10.96
CA ARG A 137 -3.57 8.23 -11.64
C ARG A 137 -3.01 9.51 -12.25
N GLY A 138 -3.87 10.34 -12.81
CA GLY A 138 -3.49 11.67 -13.30
C GLY A 138 -2.95 12.55 -12.18
N LEU A 139 -3.63 12.56 -11.04
CA LEU A 139 -3.19 13.32 -9.87
C LEU A 139 -1.83 12.82 -9.34
N GLU A 140 -1.66 11.51 -9.29
CA GLU A 140 -0.38 10.91 -8.89
C GLU A 140 0.77 11.37 -9.78
N ARG A 141 0.54 11.43 -11.08
CA ARG A 141 1.56 11.92 -12.05
C ARG A 141 1.88 13.39 -11.82
N VAL A 142 0.85 14.23 -11.61
CA VAL A 142 1.06 15.64 -11.33
C VAL A 142 1.91 15.83 -10.07
N TRP A 143 1.60 15.10 -9.01
CA TRP A 143 2.37 15.18 -7.76
C TRP A 143 3.79 14.66 -7.93
N SER A 144 3.98 13.56 -8.65
CA SER A 144 5.30 12.99 -8.90
C SER A 144 6.17 13.96 -9.69
N ASP A 145 5.62 14.59 -10.71
CA ASP A 145 6.33 15.57 -11.52
C ASP A 145 6.68 16.81 -10.70
N ASP A 146 5.79 17.28 -9.85
CA ASP A 146 6.01 18.44 -8.99
C ASP A 146 7.14 18.19 -7.99
N ILE A 147 7.20 17.01 -7.39
CA ILE A 147 8.25 16.60 -6.46
C ILE A 147 9.60 16.49 -7.18
N GLN A 148 9.61 15.93 -8.39
CA GLN A 148 10.83 15.62 -9.12
C GLN A 148 11.39 16.83 -9.84
N PHE A 149 10.56 17.72 -10.38
CA PHE A 149 10.96 18.82 -11.26
C PHE A 149 10.61 20.21 -10.72
N GLY A 150 9.85 20.26 -9.67
CA GLY A 150 9.51 21.49 -8.98
C GLY A 150 10.62 21.92 -8.02
#